data_f1b6e679353101e06f0672a42f1f33be
#
_entry.id   f1b6e679353101e06f0672a42f1f33be
#
_cell.length_a   1.000
_cell.length_b   1.000
_cell.length_c   1.000
_cell.angle_alpha   90.00
_cell.angle_beta   90.00
_cell.angle_gamma   90.00
#
_symmetry.space_group_name_H-M   'P 1'
#
loop_
_entity.id
_entity.type
_entity.pdbx_description
1 polymer ?
#
loop_
_entity_poly.entity_id
_entity_poly.type
_entity_poly.pdbx_seq_one_letter_code
_entity_poly.pdbx_strand_id
1 'polypeptide(L)'
;RDLVRSRGLGDVYKRQGTDHAGIIVLPETAVPGTLAKDYYNIKSDYVLEVDITPNRADACSHYGVARDLYAYLIQNGKQATLKKPSVDAFAVENHDLDIKVTVENSEACPRYAGVTVKGVTVKESPEWLQNKLRIIGLRPINNVVDITNYIVHAFGQPLHCFDADKIKGGEVIVKTMPEGTPFVTLDGVERKLNERDLMICNKEEAMCIAGVFGLSLIHISEPTRPY
;
A
#
# COMPACT_ATOMS: atom_id res chain seq x y z
N ARG A 1 -20.55 -31.48 -4.20
CA ARG A 1 -20.85 -31.25 -2.75
C ARG A 1 -19.83 -30.27 -2.26
N ASP A 2 -20.21 -29.07 -2.37
CA ASP A 2 -19.39 -27.89 -2.10
C ASP A 2 -19.25 -27.74 -0.62
N LEU A 3 -18.11 -28.15 -0.14
CA LEU A 3 -17.62 -27.62 1.11
C LEU A 3 -17.19 -26.16 0.86
N VAL A 4 -18.15 -25.30 0.65
CA VAL A 4 -18.03 -23.92 1.05
C VAL A 4 -17.83 -23.99 2.55
N ARG A 5 -16.61 -24.09 2.97
CA ARG A 5 -16.22 -23.68 4.31
C ARG A 5 -16.45 -22.18 4.33
N SER A 6 -17.68 -21.81 4.68
CA SER A 6 -17.95 -20.51 5.20
C SER A 6 -17.01 -20.38 6.41
N ARG A 7 -15.83 -19.80 6.19
CA ARG A 7 -15.07 -19.28 7.31
C ARG A 7 -16.01 -18.28 7.95
N GLY A 8 -16.54 -18.65 9.11
CA GLY A 8 -17.52 -17.82 9.78
C GLY A 8 -16.94 -16.42 9.99
N LEU A 9 -17.78 -15.41 9.97
CA LEU A 9 -17.41 -14.01 10.28
C LEU A 9 -16.49 -13.91 11.51
N GLY A 10 -16.67 -14.79 12.50
CA GLY A 10 -15.80 -14.93 13.65
C GLY A 10 -14.32 -15.20 13.31
N ASP A 11 -14.03 -15.95 12.26
CA ASP A 11 -12.65 -16.22 11.86
C ASP A 11 -11.96 -14.99 11.22
N VAL A 12 -12.71 -14.14 10.54
CA VAL A 12 -12.18 -12.91 9.94
C VAL A 12 -11.86 -11.89 11.03
N TYR A 13 -12.76 -11.73 12.02
CA TYR A 13 -12.54 -10.81 13.13
C TYR A 13 -11.52 -11.32 14.15
N LYS A 14 -11.47 -12.63 14.43
CA LYS A 14 -10.45 -13.24 15.28
C LYS A 14 -9.04 -13.08 14.70
N ARG A 15 -8.89 -13.07 13.38
CA ARG A 15 -7.58 -12.83 12.75
C ARG A 15 -7.08 -11.40 12.89
N GLN A 16 -7.94 -10.47 13.29
CA GLN A 16 -7.62 -9.05 13.43
C GLN A 16 -7.33 -8.61 14.86
N GLY A 17 -7.67 -9.45 15.86
CA GLY A 17 -7.37 -9.24 17.27
C GLY A 17 -6.13 -9.99 17.74
N THR A 18 -5.61 -9.61 18.90
CA THR A 18 -4.53 -10.32 19.59
C THR A 18 -5.02 -11.58 20.33
N ASP A 19 -6.32 -11.68 20.57
CA ASP A 19 -6.96 -12.82 21.22
C ASP A 19 -7.56 -13.78 20.18
N HIS A 20 -6.96 -14.95 20.06
CA HIS A 20 -7.39 -16.01 19.15
C HIS A 20 -8.03 -17.21 19.88
N ALA A 21 -8.20 -17.11 21.20
CA ALA A 21 -8.79 -18.17 22.02
C ALA A 21 -10.28 -17.89 22.30
N GLY A 22 -11.12 -18.91 22.07
CA GLY A 22 -12.48 -18.93 22.54
C GLY A 22 -13.54 -18.27 21.61
N ILE A 23 -14.68 -17.96 22.19
CA ILE A 23 -15.85 -17.35 21.56
C ILE A 23 -15.74 -15.85 21.71
N ILE A 24 -16.18 -15.09 20.69
CA ILE A 24 -16.27 -13.63 20.79
C ILE A 24 -17.36 -13.28 21.79
N VAL A 25 -16.98 -12.59 22.86
CA VAL A 25 -17.92 -12.05 23.84
C VAL A 25 -18.30 -10.64 23.41
N LEU A 26 -19.58 -10.45 23.12
CA LEU A 26 -20.12 -9.15 22.78
C LEU A 26 -20.41 -8.34 24.07
N PRO A 27 -20.36 -7.00 24.00
CA PRO A 27 -20.74 -6.16 25.11
C PRO A 27 -22.24 -6.36 25.49
N GLU A 28 -22.60 -6.10 26.72
CA GLU A 28 -23.98 -6.25 27.21
C GLU A 28 -25.02 -5.40 26.46
N THR A 29 -24.55 -4.36 25.77
CA THR A 29 -25.37 -3.49 24.90
C THR A 29 -25.78 -4.16 23.59
N ALA A 30 -25.20 -5.32 23.24
CA ALA A 30 -25.54 -6.03 22.02
C ALA A 30 -26.92 -6.65 22.15
N VAL A 31 -27.79 -6.31 21.20
CA VAL A 31 -29.21 -6.82 21.19
C VAL A 31 -29.20 -8.26 20.67
N PRO A 32 -29.63 -9.25 21.46
CA PRO A 32 -29.77 -10.63 21.02
C PRO A 32 -30.68 -10.74 19.79
N GLY A 33 -30.26 -11.54 18.79
CA GLY A 33 -30.96 -11.73 17.53
C GLY A 33 -30.61 -10.73 16.44
N THR A 34 -29.77 -9.72 16.71
CA THR A 34 -29.22 -8.86 15.68
C THR A 34 -28.32 -9.67 14.75
N LEU A 35 -28.50 -9.54 13.43
CA LEU A 35 -27.64 -10.21 12.47
C LEU A 35 -26.19 -9.71 12.61
N ALA A 36 -25.24 -10.60 12.58
CA ALA A 36 -23.82 -10.25 12.72
C ALA A 36 -23.36 -9.19 11.70
N LYS A 37 -23.87 -9.25 10.47
CA LYS A 37 -23.57 -8.24 9.45
C LYS A 37 -24.03 -6.84 9.85
N ASP A 38 -25.20 -6.74 10.52
CA ASP A 38 -25.77 -5.45 10.92
C ASP A 38 -25.07 -4.93 12.19
N TYR A 39 -24.78 -5.84 13.13
CA TYR A 39 -24.01 -5.50 14.34
C TYR A 39 -22.62 -4.94 14.02
N TYR A 40 -21.93 -5.58 13.08
CA TYR A 40 -20.58 -5.17 12.65
C TYR A 40 -20.57 -4.21 11.46
N ASN A 41 -21.75 -3.71 11.02
CA ASN A 41 -21.87 -2.83 9.85
C ASN A 41 -21.16 -3.35 8.60
N ILE A 42 -21.22 -4.65 8.35
CA ILE A 42 -20.52 -5.28 7.23
C ILE A 42 -21.25 -4.99 5.93
N LYS A 43 -20.58 -4.29 5.04
CA LYS A 43 -21.06 -4.06 3.67
C LYS A 43 -20.60 -5.19 2.77
N SER A 44 -21.55 -5.77 2.02
CA SER A 44 -21.19 -6.74 0.97
C SER A 44 -20.47 -6.02 -0.17
N ASP A 45 -19.46 -6.67 -0.71
CA ASP A 45 -18.74 -6.21 -1.91
C ASP A 45 -18.39 -7.43 -2.76
N TYR A 46 -17.94 -7.21 -4.00
CA TYR A 46 -17.53 -8.26 -4.91
C TYR A 46 -16.03 -8.24 -5.08
N VAL A 47 -15.41 -9.41 -4.99
CA VAL A 47 -14.01 -9.60 -5.29
C VAL A 47 -13.92 -10.38 -6.58
N LEU A 48 -13.22 -9.81 -7.55
CA LEU A 48 -12.90 -10.48 -8.80
C LEU A 48 -11.42 -10.85 -8.77
N GLU A 49 -11.14 -12.12 -8.90
CA GLU A 49 -9.79 -12.61 -9.12
C GLU A 49 -9.51 -12.57 -10.62
N VAL A 50 -8.49 -11.80 -11.01
CA VAL A 50 -8.15 -11.58 -12.42
C VAL A 50 -6.70 -12.01 -12.63
N ASP A 51 -6.50 -12.94 -13.54
CA ASP A 51 -5.18 -13.38 -13.96
C ASP A 51 -4.63 -12.41 -15.02
N ILE A 52 -3.53 -11.75 -14.68
CA ILE A 52 -2.85 -10.78 -15.53
C ILE A 52 -1.54 -11.38 -16.03
N THR A 53 -1.37 -11.43 -17.34
CA THR A 53 -0.13 -11.93 -17.93
C THR A 53 1.06 -11.02 -17.62
N PRO A 54 2.30 -11.55 -17.48
CA PRO A 54 3.47 -10.77 -17.04
C PRO A 54 3.83 -9.57 -17.92
N ASN A 55 3.43 -9.57 -19.18
CA ASN A 55 3.64 -8.47 -20.13
C ASN A 55 2.65 -7.30 -19.96
N ARG A 56 1.69 -7.41 -19.04
CA ARG A 56 0.62 -6.44 -18.83
C ARG A 56 0.72 -5.78 -17.44
N ALA A 57 1.92 -5.35 -17.06
CA ALA A 57 2.15 -4.62 -15.82
C ALA A 57 1.25 -3.37 -15.68
N ASP A 58 0.84 -2.77 -16.78
CA ASP A 58 -0.11 -1.65 -16.84
C ASP A 58 -1.51 -2.00 -16.33
N ALA A 59 -1.87 -3.29 -16.39
CA ALA A 59 -3.17 -3.80 -15.93
C ALA A 59 -3.15 -4.31 -14.48
N CYS A 60 -1.98 -4.38 -13.82
CA CYS A 60 -1.82 -4.88 -12.45
C CYS A 60 -2.32 -3.89 -11.40
N SER A 61 -3.55 -3.42 -11.53
CA SER A 61 -4.24 -2.56 -10.57
C SER A 61 -5.73 -2.50 -10.85
N HIS A 62 -6.49 -2.03 -9.88
CA HIS A 62 -7.93 -1.82 -10.08
C HIS A 62 -8.22 -0.92 -11.30
N TYR A 63 -7.50 0.20 -11.39
CA TYR A 63 -7.64 1.12 -12.52
C TYR A 63 -7.16 0.53 -13.84
N GLY A 64 -6.10 -0.28 -13.81
CA GLY A 64 -5.58 -0.98 -14.99
C GLY A 64 -6.60 -1.96 -15.58
N VAL A 65 -7.20 -2.80 -14.73
CA VAL A 65 -8.29 -3.70 -15.14
C VAL A 65 -9.51 -2.92 -15.63
N ALA A 66 -9.85 -1.82 -14.97
CA ALA A 66 -10.96 -0.97 -15.38
C ALA A 66 -10.76 -0.37 -16.79
N ARG A 67 -9.52 0.00 -17.15
CA ARG A 67 -9.19 0.47 -18.52
C ARG A 67 -9.41 -0.61 -19.57
N ASP A 68 -8.97 -1.83 -19.30
CA ASP A 68 -9.14 -2.95 -20.22
C ASP A 68 -10.62 -3.29 -20.40
N LEU A 69 -11.37 -3.34 -19.31
CA LEU A 69 -12.81 -3.55 -19.35
C LEU A 69 -13.53 -2.43 -20.11
N TYR A 70 -13.14 -1.18 -19.88
CA TYR A 70 -13.68 -0.04 -20.60
C TYR A 70 -13.44 -0.18 -22.12
N ALA A 71 -12.21 -0.48 -22.53
CA ALA A 71 -11.86 -0.67 -23.94
C ALA A 71 -12.68 -1.81 -24.57
N TYR A 72 -12.82 -2.93 -23.88
CA TYR A 72 -13.65 -4.06 -24.33
C TYR A 72 -15.12 -3.67 -24.51
N LEU A 73 -15.70 -2.96 -23.54
CA LEU A 73 -17.10 -2.56 -23.60
C LEU A 73 -17.36 -1.61 -24.77
N ILE A 74 -16.51 -0.61 -24.98
CA ILE A 74 -16.65 0.34 -26.10
C ILE A 74 -16.52 -0.38 -27.44
N GLN A 75 -15.55 -1.27 -27.61
CA GLN A 75 -15.37 -2.04 -28.84
C GLN A 75 -16.57 -2.94 -29.17
N ASN A 76 -17.30 -3.37 -28.16
CA ASN A 76 -18.50 -4.19 -28.32
C ASN A 76 -19.79 -3.36 -28.33
N GLY A 77 -19.72 -2.06 -28.60
CA GLY A 77 -20.87 -1.16 -28.72
C GLY A 77 -21.64 -0.93 -27.42
N LYS A 78 -21.02 -1.20 -26.27
CA LYS A 78 -21.61 -0.93 -24.95
C LYS A 78 -21.27 0.48 -24.50
N GLN A 79 -22.20 1.12 -23.80
CA GLN A 79 -21.90 2.38 -23.13
C GLN A 79 -21.14 2.11 -21.83
N ALA A 80 -20.03 2.81 -21.65
CA ALA A 80 -19.23 2.73 -20.42
C ALA A 80 -18.59 4.09 -20.15
N THR A 81 -18.24 4.34 -18.90
CA THR A 81 -17.50 5.53 -18.48
C THR A 81 -16.36 5.11 -17.58
N LEU A 82 -15.13 5.45 -17.95
CA LEU A 82 -13.95 5.30 -17.13
C LEU A 82 -13.73 6.59 -16.33
N LYS A 83 -13.78 6.49 -14.99
CA LYS A 83 -13.55 7.63 -14.10
C LYS A 83 -12.19 7.51 -13.43
N LYS A 84 -11.39 8.55 -13.53
CA LYS A 84 -10.18 8.72 -12.74
C LYS A 84 -10.48 9.75 -11.64
N PRO A 85 -10.03 9.52 -10.40
CA PRO A 85 -10.14 10.54 -9.35
C PRO A 85 -9.52 11.86 -9.81
N SER A 86 -10.20 12.98 -9.54
CA SER A 86 -9.62 14.30 -9.80
C SER A 86 -8.44 14.55 -8.86
N VAL A 87 -7.44 15.23 -9.38
CA VAL A 87 -6.28 15.75 -8.65
C VAL A 87 -6.29 17.28 -8.57
N ASP A 88 -7.36 17.92 -9.02
CA ASP A 88 -7.45 19.37 -9.13
C ASP A 88 -7.37 20.08 -7.79
N ALA A 89 -7.76 19.39 -6.71
CA ALA A 89 -7.64 19.91 -5.36
C ALA A 89 -6.23 19.81 -4.76
N PHE A 90 -5.29 19.16 -5.48
CA PHE A 90 -3.92 19.08 -5.00
C PHE A 90 -3.23 20.44 -5.17
N ALA A 91 -2.73 20.99 -4.05
CA ALA A 91 -1.94 22.22 -4.05
C ALA A 91 -0.77 22.06 -3.06
N VAL A 92 0.36 22.65 -3.41
CA VAL A 92 1.47 22.82 -2.45
C VAL A 92 1.16 24.05 -1.63
N GLU A 93 0.90 23.89 -0.34
CA GLU A 93 0.48 24.97 0.54
C GLU A 93 1.66 25.86 0.96
N ASN A 94 2.85 25.28 1.11
CA ASN A 94 4.08 25.99 1.50
C ASN A 94 5.33 25.18 1.12
N HIS A 95 6.49 25.78 1.29
CA HIS A 95 7.82 25.21 1.07
C HIS A 95 8.70 25.22 2.33
N ASP A 96 8.10 25.17 3.51
CA ASP A 96 8.84 25.27 4.78
C ASP A 96 9.74 24.07 5.06
N LEU A 97 9.47 22.94 4.45
CA LEU A 97 10.24 21.71 4.61
C LEU A 97 10.50 21.10 3.23
N ASP A 98 11.42 21.69 2.50
CA ASP A 98 11.86 21.17 1.22
C ASP A 98 12.90 20.06 1.43
N ILE A 99 12.56 18.87 0.96
CA ILE A 99 13.49 17.75 0.84
C ILE A 99 13.99 17.76 -0.61
N LYS A 100 15.26 18.03 -0.80
CA LYS A 100 15.87 18.02 -2.13
C LYS A 100 15.80 16.59 -2.72
N VAL A 101 15.49 16.48 -3.99
CA VAL A 101 15.50 15.22 -4.74
C VAL A 101 16.54 15.29 -5.84
N THR A 102 17.45 14.32 -5.85
CA THR A 102 18.47 14.16 -6.89
C THR A 102 18.36 12.77 -7.51
N VAL A 103 18.35 12.69 -8.82
CA VAL A 103 18.39 11.43 -9.56
C VAL A 103 19.75 11.35 -10.28
N GLU A 104 20.62 10.46 -9.81
CA GLU A 104 21.97 10.26 -10.42
C GLU A 104 21.90 9.31 -11.63
N ASN A 105 20.98 8.33 -11.61
CA ASN A 105 20.77 7.38 -12.70
C ASN A 105 19.44 7.68 -13.41
N SER A 106 19.46 8.61 -14.35
CA SER A 106 18.27 9.03 -15.09
C SER A 106 17.79 8.00 -16.12
N GLU A 107 18.63 7.05 -16.51
CA GLU A 107 18.23 5.94 -17.39
C GLU A 107 17.35 4.93 -16.61
N ALA A 108 17.76 4.52 -15.43
CA ALA A 108 17.01 3.60 -14.59
C ALA A 108 15.81 4.27 -13.88
N CYS A 109 15.90 5.57 -13.60
CA CYS A 109 14.84 6.36 -13.00
C CYS A 109 14.65 7.70 -13.75
N PRO A 110 13.87 7.73 -14.82
CA PRO A 110 13.64 8.95 -15.60
C PRO A 110 12.97 10.06 -14.80
N ARG A 111 12.22 9.71 -13.75
CA ARG A 111 11.50 10.67 -12.91
C ARG A 111 11.30 10.12 -11.50
N TYR A 112 11.62 10.93 -10.52
CA TYR A 112 11.26 10.72 -9.12
C TYR A 112 10.57 11.97 -8.58
N ALA A 113 9.51 11.81 -7.82
CA ALA A 113 8.78 12.91 -7.22
C ALA A 113 8.57 12.62 -5.73
N GLY A 114 8.76 13.63 -4.90
CA GLY A 114 8.48 13.62 -3.49
C GLY A 114 7.49 14.71 -3.10
N VAL A 115 6.70 14.44 -2.08
CA VAL A 115 5.80 15.40 -1.44
C VAL A 115 6.03 15.32 0.05
N THR A 116 6.29 16.44 0.69
CA THR A 116 6.40 16.53 2.15
C THR A 116 5.05 16.89 2.74
N VAL A 117 4.58 16.12 3.72
CA VAL A 117 3.31 16.35 4.41
C VAL A 117 3.59 16.60 5.88
N LYS A 118 3.17 17.77 6.40
CA LYS A 118 3.30 18.15 7.81
C LYS A 118 2.02 17.84 8.60
N GLY A 119 2.17 17.70 9.92
CA GLY A 119 1.03 17.55 10.83
C GLY A 119 0.34 16.19 10.74
N VAL A 120 1.00 15.20 10.20
CA VAL A 120 0.48 13.83 10.13
C VAL A 120 0.50 13.20 11.52
N THR A 121 -0.67 12.73 11.97
CA THR A 121 -0.77 11.88 13.15
C THR A 121 -0.96 10.44 12.69
N VAL A 122 0.01 9.57 12.98
CA VAL A 122 -0.11 8.15 12.68
C VAL A 122 -1.14 7.53 13.62
N LYS A 123 -2.19 6.96 13.04
CA LYS A 123 -3.32 6.37 13.77
C LYS A 123 -3.98 5.29 12.92
N GLU A 124 -4.95 4.61 13.50
CA GLU A 124 -5.79 3.66 12.77
C GLU A 124 -6.47 4.34 11.57
N SER A 125 -6.52 3.63 10.45
CA SER A 125 -7.17 4.10 9.22
C SER A 125 -8.68 4.26 9.40
N PRO A 126 -9.32 5.17 8.68
CA PRO A 126 -10.76 5.23 8.65
C PRO A 126 -11.37 3.93 8.11
N GLU A 127 -12.55 3.57 8.60
CA GLU A 127 -13.19 2.29 8.34
C GLU A 127 -13.33 1.96 6.83
N TRP A 128 -13.62 2.96 6.01
CA TRP A 128 -13.75 2.77 4.56
C TRP A 128 -12.46 2.26 3.93
N LEU A 129 -11.30 2.77 4.36
CA LEU A 129 -9.97 2.37 3.86
C LEU A 129 -9.62 0.96 4.36
N GLN A 130 -9.85 0.70 5.65
CA GLN A 130 -9.65 -0.63 6.22
C GLN A 130 -10.48 -1.68 5.49
N ASN A 131 -11.76 -1.39 5.22
CA ASN A 131 -12.67 -2.32 4.53
C ASN A 131 -12.19 -2.61 3.10
N LYS A 132 -11.70 -1.60 2.36
CA LYS A 132 -11.15 -1.81 1.02
C LYS A 132 -9.92 -2.73 1.03
N LEU A 133 -9.03 -2.55 2.00
CA LEU A 133 -7.86 -3.40 2.15
C LEU A 133 -8.22 -4.83 2.59
N ARG A 134 -9.13 -4.98 3.55
CA ARG A 134 -9.60 -6.29 4.01
C ARG A 134 -10.23 -7.13 2.90
N ILE A 135 -11.01 -6.47 2.02
CA ILE A 135 -11.68 -7.14 0.89
C ILE A 135 -10.66 -7.80 -0.04
N ILE A 136 -9.52 -7.19 -0.28
CA ILE A 136 -8.44 -7.74 -1.11
C ILE A 136 -7.44 -8.60 -0.31
N GLY A 137 -7.76 -8.94 0.94
CA GLY A 137 -6.96 -9.83 1.78
C GLY A 137 -5.80 -9.14 2.53
N LEU A 138 -5.69 -7.82 2.49
CA LEU A 138 -4.68 -7.08 3.24
C LEU A 138 -5.15 -6.76 4.65
N ARG A 139 -4.22 -6.85 5.61
CA ARG A 139 -4.46 -6.41 6.98
C ARG A 139 -4.17 -4.92 7.10
N PRO A 140 -5.13 -4.09 7.54
CA PRO A 140 -4.87 -2.70 7.87
C PRO A 140 -3.85 -2.57 9.02
N ILE A 141 -3.00 -1.56 8.96
CA ILE A 141 -1.92 -1.31 9.90
C ILE A 141 -2.10 0.06 10.54
N ASN A 142 -1.92 1.10 9.75
CA ASN A 142 -2.13 2.50 10.13
C ASN A 142 -2.42 3.34 8.89
N ASN A 143 -2.91 4.55 9.09
CA ASN A 143 -3.35 5.42 8.00
C ASN A 143 -2.27 5.70 6.94
N VAL A 144 -1.01 5.75 7.30
CA VAL A 144 0.08 6.03 6.35
C VAL A 144 0.37 4.81 5.47
N VAL A 145 0.61 3.67 6.11
CA VAL A 145 0.87 2.40 5.40
C VAL A 145 -0.33 1.97 4.55
N ASP A 146 -1.52 2.12 5.09
CA ASP A 146 -2.75 1.73 4.42
C ASP A 146 -3.03 2.59 3.18
N ILE A 147 -2.70 3.89 3.20
CA ILE A 147 -2.77 4.75 2.02
C ILE A 147 -1.80 4.26 0.93
N THR A 148 -0.56 3.91 1.27
CA THR A 148 0.40 3.41 0.28
C THR A 148 -0.05 2.09 -0.31
N ASN A 149 -0.56 1.16 0.50
CA ASN A 149 -1.14 -0.09 0.05
C ASN A 149 -2.38 0.15 -0.84
N TYR A 150 -3.26 1.06 -0.44
CA TYR A 150 -4.42 1.41 -1.25
C TYR A 150 -4.03 1.94 -2.64
N ILE A 151 -3.05 2.84 -2.71
CA ILE A 151 -2.60 3.43 -3.99
C ILE A 151 -1.97 2.39 -4.91
N VAL A 152 -1.13 1.49 -4.38
CA VAL A 152 -0.52 0.45 -5.22
C VAL A 152 -1.57 -0.49 -5.81
N HIS A 153 -2.59 -0.88 -5.05
CA HIS A 153 -3.66 -1.74 -5.55
C HIS A 153 -4.67 -0.99 -6.42
N ALA A 154 -4.93 0.30 -6.14
CA ALA A 154 -5.86 1.09 -6.92
C ALA A 154 -5.28 1.53 -8.27
N PHE A 155 -4.00 1.90 -8.33
CA PHE A 155 -3.38 2.54 -9.50
C PHE A 155 -2.11 1.86 -10.01
N GLY A 156 -1.57 0.89 -9.32
CA GLY A 156 -0.33 0.20 -9.70
C GLY A 156 0.94 1.00 -9.42
N GLN A 157 0.85 2.10 -8.64
CA GLN A 157 1.99 2.96 -8.34
C GLN A 157 2.49 2.71 -6.93
N PRO A 158 3.67 2.11 -6.75
CA PRO A 158 4.30 1.98 -5.43
C PRO A 158 4.65 3.36 -4.85
N LEU A 159 4.36 3.54 -3.57
CA LEU A 159 4.74 4.71 -2.80
C LEU A 159 5.64 4.30 -1.64
N HIS A 160 6.63 5.15 -1.35
CA HIS A 160 7.46 5.01 -0.17
C HIS A 160 7.24 6.22 0.75
N CYS A 161 6.95 5.96 2.02
CA CYS A 161 6.79 7.00 3.03
C CYS A 161 7.98 6.97 3.98
N PHE A 162 8.63 8.10 4.13
CA PHE A 162 9.77 8.28 5.02
C PHE A 162 9.45 9.30 6.11
N ASP A 163 9.98 9.08 7.29
CA ASP A 163 10.02 10.08 8.33
C ASP A 163 11.06 11.15 7.91
N ALA A 164 10.59 12.37 7.66
CA ALA A 164 11.44 13.45 7.17
C ALA A 164 12.61 13.77 8.10
N ASP A 165 12.42 13.64 9.42
CA ASP A 165 13.46 13.89 10.42
C ASP A 165 14.59 12.85 10.37
N LYS A 166 14.34 11.69 9.76
CA LYS A 166 15.31 10.61 9.58
C LYS A 166 16.03 10.67 8.23
N ILE A 167 15.65 11.56 7.33
CA ILE A 167 16.34 11.77 6.06
C ILE A 167 17.60 12.59 6.31
N LYS A 168 18.70 11.91 6.56
CA LYS A 168 20.00 12.55 6.84
C LYS A 168 20.42 13.47 5.69
N GLY A 169 20.78 14.68 6.06
CA GLY A 169 21.18 15.73 5.12
C GLY A 169 20.05 16.37 4.32
N GLY A 170 18.78 16.07 4.61
CA GLY A 170 17.60 16.69 3.97
C GLY A 170 17.52 16.47 2.46
N GLU A 171 18.07 15.37 1.97
CA GLU A 171 18.10 15.06 0.54
C GLU A 171 17.82 13.58 0.27
N VAL A 172 16.97 13.32 -0.71
CA VAL A 172 16.71 11.99 -1.28
C VAL A 172 17.49 11.86 -2.59
N ILE A 173 18.30 10.83 -2.68
CA ILE A 173 19.18 10.58 -3.83
C ILE A 173 18.83 9.22 -4.43
N VAL A 174 18.40 9.17 -5.68
CA VAL A 174 18.14 7.93 -6.41
C VAL A 174 19.37 7.56 -7.21
N LYS A 175 20.03 6.45 -6.82
CA LYS A 175 21.30 6.01 -7.40
C LYS A 175 21.50 4.51 -7.25
N THR A 176 22.51 3.97 -7.90
CA THR A 176 23.02 2.61 -7.64
C THR A 176 24.11 2.64 -6.58
N MET A 177 24.38 1.51 -5.96
CA MET A 177 25.42 1.33 -4.94
C MET A 177 26.48 0.35 -5.48
N PRO A 178 27.72 0.37 -4.92
CA PRO A 178 28.75 -0.60 -5.30
C PRO A 178 28.27 -2.04 -5.08
N GLU A 179 28.73 -2.94 -5.95
CA GLU A 179 28.50 -4.38 -5.83
C GLU A 179 28.85 -4.92 -4.45
N GLY A 180 27.96 -5.73 -3.86
CA GLY A 180 28.18 -6.34 -2.56
C GLY A 180 27.92 -5.43 -1.36
N THR A 181 27.44 -4.19 -1.56
CA THR A 181 27.07 -3.30 -0.46
C THR A 181 26.04 -4.00 0.45
N PRO A 182 26.29 -4.11 1.77
CA PRO A 182 25.33 -4.74 2.68
C PRO A 182 24.11 -3.84 2.88
N PHE A 183 22.94 -4.45 2.85
CA PHE A 183 21.67 -3.77 3.05
C PHE A 183 20.71 -4.65 3.83
N VAL A 184 20.19 -4.17 4.96
CA VAL A 184 19.22 -4.89 5.77
C VAL A 184 17.81 -4.46 5.37
N THR A 185 17.04 -5.39 4.82
CA THR A 185 15.66 -5.14 4.40
C THR A 185 14.69 -5.14 5.59
N LEU A 186 13.45 -4.68 5.35
CA LEU A 186 12.40 -4.53 6.37
C LEU A 186 12.09 -5.84 7.12
N ASP A 187 12.31 -6.98 6.47
CA ASP A 187 12.17 -8.33 7.05
C ASP A 187 13.35 -8.73 7.96
N GLY A 188 14.32 -7.82 8.18
CA GLY A 188 15.51 -8.05 9.00
C GLY A 188 16.59 -8.91 8.33
N VAL A 189 16.41 -9.23 7.05
CA VAL A 189 17.38 -10.04 6.30
C VAL A 189 18.47 -9.14 5.72
N GLU A 190 19.73 -9.47 6.02
CA GLU A 190 20.88 -8.83 5.37
C GLU A 190 21.06 -9.37 3.94
N ARG A 191 21.09 -8.46 2.99
CA ARG A 191 21.27 -8.73 1.56
C ARG A 191 22.53 -8.03 1.06
N LYS A 192 23.11 -8.54 -0.01
CA LYS A 192 24.18 -7.86 -0.73
C LYS A 192 23.59 -7.28 -2.00
N LEU A 193 23.75 -5.98 -2.17
CA LEU A 193 23.23 -5.28 -3.34
C LEU A 193 24.06 -5.63 -4.57
N ASN A 194 23.40 -5.70 -5.72
CA ASN A 194 24.04 -5.74 -7.02
C ASN A 194 24.28 -4.30 -7.52
N GLU A 195 25.33 -4.07 -8.30
CA GLU A 195 25.64 -2.75 -8.86
C GLU A 195 24.54 -2.12 -9.72
N ARG A 196 23.56 -2.95 -10.16
CA ARG A 196 22.39 -2.51 -10.93
C ARG A 196 21.15 -2.25 -10.09
N ASP A 197 21.20 -2.58 -8.80
CA ASP A 197 20.06 -2.32 -7.92
C ASP A 197 19.90 -0.83 -7.72
N LEU A 198 18.76 -0.32 -8.15
CA LEU A 198 18.42 1.09 -7.97
C LEU A 198 17.97 1.32 -6.54
N MET A 199 18.63 2.25 -5.87
CA MET A 199 18.40 2.56 -4.48
C MET A 199 17.86 3.98 -4.30
N ILE A 200 16.99 4.15 -3.31
CA ILE A 200 16.64 5.45 -2.78
C ILE A 200 17.50 5.64 -1.52
N CYS A 201 18.31 6.68 -1.52
CA CYS A 201 19.29 6.96 -0.49
C CYS A 201 19.02 8.32 0.15
N ASN A 202 19.54 8.55 1.35
CA ASN A 202 19.85 9.88 1.86
C ASN A 202 21.34 10.18 1.59
N LYS A 203 21.90 11.24 2.18
CA LYS A 203 23.32 11.61 1.96
C LYS A 203 24.31 10.60 2.53
N GLU A 204 23.91 9.77 3.47
CA GLU A 204 24.82 8.88 4.20
C GLU A 204 24.59 7.40 3.86
N GLU A 205 23.34 6.99 3.63
CA GLU A 205 22.99 5.58 3.53
C GLU A 205 21.84 5.31 2.56
N ALA A 206 21.75 4.06 2.11
CA ALA A 206 20.62 3.57 1.35
C ALA A 206 19.39 3.38 2.25
N MET A 207 18.25 3.89 1.81
CA MET A 207 16.98 3.83 2.57
C MET A 207 16.03 2.76 2.07
N CYS A 208 16.00 2.49 0.76
CA CYS A 208 15.21 1.40 0.23
C CYS A 208 15.67 0.98 -1.17
N ILE A 209 15.32 -0.26 -1.56
CA ILE A 209 15.42 -0.71 -2.95
C ILE A 209 14.22 -0.15 -3.69
N ALA A 210 14.47 0.69 -4.70
CA ALA A 210 13.44 1.44 -5.40
C ALA A 210 12.35 0.53 -5.96
N GLY A 211 11.10 0.76 -5.56
CA GLY A 211 9.92 0.01 -6.01
C GLY A 211 9.81 -1.42 -5.48
N VAL A 212 10.71 -1.86 -4.60
CA VAL A 212 10.76 -3.25 -4.10
C VAL A 212 10.64 -3.32 -2.58
N PHE A 213 11.65 -2.87 -1.84
CA PHE A 213 11.75 -3.08 -0.39
C PHE A 213 12.29 -1.86 0.34
N GLY A 214 11.61 -1.46 1.42
CA GLY A 214 12.07 -0.41 2.33
C GLY A 214 12.97 -0.91 3.47
N LEU A 215 13.62 0.03 4.17
CA LEU A 215 14.38 -0.20 5.40
C LEU A 215 13.48 0.00 6.63
N SER A 216 13.58 -0.87 7.62
CA SER A 216 12.70 -0.84 8.82
C SER A 216 12.82 0.42 9.68
N LEU A 217 13.97 1.10 9.65
CA LEU A 217 14.28 2.21 10.56
C LEU A 217 13.80 3.60 10.09
N ILE A 218 13.54 3.77 8.79
CA ILE A 218 13.21 5.08 8.20
C ILE A 218 11.75 5.11 7.74
N HIS A 219 11.16 3.94 7.45
CA HIS A 219 9.73 3.83 7.21
C HIS A 219 8.95 4.06 8.50
N ILE A 220 7.84 4.78 8.39
CA ILE A 220 6.82 4.85 9.42
C ILE A 220 6.32 3.41 9.60
N SER A 221 6.88 2.73 10.58
CA SER A 221 6.81 1.32 10.95
C SER A 221 5.73 0.52 10.21
N GLU A 222 6.13 -0.23 9.19
CA GLU A 222 5.39 -1.42 8.79
C GLU A 222 5.73 -2.53 9.77
N PRO A 223 4.76 -3.10 10.49
CA PRO A 223 4.97 -4.41 11.06
C PRO A 223 5.16 -5.39 9.90
N THR A 224 6.18 -6.21 10.01
CA THR A 224 6.55 -7.27 9.06
C THR A 224 5.33 -7.89 8.39
N ARG A 225 5.26 -7.87 7.06
CA ARG A 225 4.32 -8.68 6.30
C ARG A 225 4.65 -10.15 6.57
N PRO A 226 3.77 -10.94 7.17
CA PRO A 226 3.89 -12.39 7.04
C PRO A 226 3.54 -12.74 5.60
N TYR A 227 4.46 -13.39 4.91
CA TYR A 227 4.24 -14.01 3.61
C TYR A 227 3.20 -15.13 3.71
#